data_02c1bb44875eab831f42991f0b3a698f
#
_entry.id   02c1bb44875eab831f42991f0b3a698f
#
_cell.length_a   1.000
_cell.length_b   1.000
_cell.length_c   1.000
_cell.angle_alpha   90.00
_cell.angle_beta   90.00
_cell.angle_gamma   90.00
#
_symmetry.space_group_name_H-M   'P 1'
#
loop_
_entity.id
_entity.type
_entity.pdbx_description
1 polymer ?
#
loop_
_entity_poly.entity_id
_entity_poly.type
_entity_poly.pdbx_seq_one_letter_code
_entity_poly.pdbx_strand_id
1 'polypeptide(L)'
;VVGLWEKVKAQEKNHAPDKKASALDGVPMHCPALIQAEKLQKKAAKLGFDWSRQEEIVDKIQEELNELREAMKSGDDARIDEELGDLLFAASNLSRFRKRRSGELLLGTANRKFKTRFMFMEKELAAQGKKFEDCNIGELEALWQKAKGK
;
A
#
# COMPACT_ATOMS: atom_id res chain seq x y z
N VAL A 1 -24.83 4.39 30.21
CA VAL A 1 -24.08 5.28 29.27
C VAL A 1 -23.78 4.55 27.98
N VAL A 2 -23.39 3.27 27.99
CA VAL A 2 -23.15 2.46 26.77
C VAL A 2 -24.43 2.29 25.94
N GLY A 3 -25.59 2.10 26.59
CA GLY A 3 -26.88 1.95 25.90
C GLY A 3 -27.39 3.19 25.19
N LEU A 4 -26.94 4.41 25.57
CA LEU A 4 -27.30 5.65 24.90
C LEU A 4 -26.55 5.81 23.58
N TRP A 5 -25.28 5.45 23.57
CA TRP A 5 -24.43 5.45 22.36
C TRP A 5 -24.91 4.43 21.33
N GLU A 6 -25.31 3.26 21.76
CA GLU A 6 -25.87 2.23 20.87
C GLU A 6 -27.22 2.66 20.29
N LYS A 7 -28.06 3.34 21.08
CA LYS A 7 -29.33 3.91 20.59
C LYS A 7 -29.12 5.05 19.62
N VAL A 8 -28.15 5.93 19.88
CA VAL A 8 -27.79 7.04 18.95
C VAL A 8 -27.24 6.48 17.64
N LYS A 9 -26.34 5.50 17.69
CA LYS A 9 -25.83 4.81 16.50
C LYS A 9 -26.91 4.07 15.72
N ALA A 10 -27.88 3.48 16.41
CA ALA A 10 -29.01 2.81 15.76
C ALA A 10 -29.96 3.83 15.10
N GLN A 11 -30.17 4.99 15.74
CA GLN A 11 -30.96 6.08 15.15
C GLN A 11 -30.28 6.74 13.96
N GLU A 12 -28.96 6.95 14.01
CA GLU A 12 -28.20 7.44 12.87
C GLU A 12 -28.25 6.48 11.68
N LYS A 13 -28.23 5.17 11.94
CA LYS A 13 -28.43 4.16 10.88
C LYS A 13 -29.84 4.14 10.31
N ASN A 14 -30.86 4.48 11.12
CA ASN A 14 -32.26 4.49 10.69
C ASN A 14 -32.69 5.80 10.04
N HIS A 15 -31.92 6.88 10.21
CA HIS A 15 -32.18 8.19 9.61
C HIS A 15 -31.35 8.48 8.35
N ALA A 16 -30.48 7.55 7.90
CA ALA A 16 -29.89 7.64 6.59
C ALA A 16 -31.01 7.40 5.55
N PRO A 17 -31.42 8.45 4.76
CA PRO A 17 -32.60 8.35 3.93
C PRO A 17 -32.48 7.38 2.78
N ASP A 18 -31.29 6.81 2.52
CA ASP A 18 -31.06 5.88 1.44
C ASP A 18 -30.49 4.57 1.93
N LYS A 19 -31.16 3.47 1.58
CA LYS A 19 -30.57 2.15 1.59
C LYS A 19 -29.23 2.24 0.90
N LYS A 20 -28.18 1.70 1.53
CA LYS A 20 -26.86 1.62 0.91
C LYS A 20 -26.99 1.06 -0.50
N ALA A 21 -26.66 1.86 -1.50
CA ALA A 21 -26.69 1.46 -2.90
C ALA A 21 -25.66 0.36 -3.18
N SER A 22 -24.56 0.32 -2.41
CA SER A 22 -23.51 -0.70 -2.49
C SER A 22 -23.10 -1.20 -1.12
N ALA A 23 -22.70 -2.47 -1.04
CA ALA A 23 -22.07 -3.05 0.14
C ALA A 23 -20.76 -2.34 0.54
N LEU A 24 -20.14 -1.60 -0.38
CA LEU A 24 -18.89 -0.87 -0.18
C LEU A 24 -19.09 0.55 0.35
N ASP A 25 -20.32 1.07 0.38
CA ASP A 25 -20.60 2.46 0.76
C ASP A 25 -20.22 2.82 2.21
N GLY A 26 -20.03 1.84 3.06
CA GLY A 26 -19.58 2.06 4.45
C GLY A 26 -18.07 2.26 4.59
N VAL A 27 -17.29 2.24 3.51
CA VAL A 27 -15.85 2.50 3.56
C VAL A 27 -15.63 4.01 3.57
N PRO A 28 -14.95 4.57 4.59
CA PRO A 28 -14.68 6.01 4.64
C PRO A 28 -13.78 6.45 3.49
N MET A 29 -14.25 7.43 2.70
CA MET A 29 -13.48 7.96 1.56
C MET A 29 -12.39 8.96 1.96
N HIS A 30 -12.38 9.41 3.22
CA HIS A 30 -11.34 10.30 3.76
C HIS A 30 -10.11 9.56 4.30
N CYS A 31 -10.14 8.24 4.38
CA CYS A 31 -8.97 7.45 4.76
C CYS A 31 -7.89 7.52 3.67
N PRO A 32 -6.60 7.42 4.04
CA PRO A 32 -5.53 7.22 3.05
C PRO A 32 -5.83 6.06 2.11
N ALA A 33 -5.43 6.19 0.84
CA ALA A 33 -5.83 5.27 -0.23
C ALA A 33 -5.45 3.80 0.07
N LEU A 34 -4.30 3.57 0.72
CA LEU A 34 -3.89 2.21 1.10
C LEU A 34 -4.86 1.58 2.12
N ILE A 35 -5.31 2.37 3.08
CA ILE A 35 -6.30 1.93 4.10
C ILE A 35 -7.66 1.70 3.43
N GLN A 36 -8.08 2.58 2.53
CA GLN A 36 -9.31 2.38 1.74
C GLN A 36 -9.27 1.07 0.95
N ALA A 37 -8.17 0.80 0.24
CA ALA A 37 -8.00 -0.42 -0.56
C ALA A 37 -8.20 -1.67 0.29
N GLU A 38 -7.58 -1.75 1.46
CA GLU A 38 -7.73 -2.87 2.38
C GLU A 38 -9.17 -3.02 2.89
N LYS A 39 -9.83 -1.91 3.24
CA LYS A 39 -11.22 -1.93 3.72
C LYS A 39 -12.20 -2.36 2.63
N LEU A 40 -12.02 -1.89 1.41
CA LEU A 40 -12.82 -2.29 0.24
C LEU A 40 -12.70 -3.79 -0.02
N GLN A 41 -11.47 -4.29 -0.09
CA GLN A 41 -11.17 -5.70 -0.32
C GLN A 41 -11.73 -6.58 0.80
N LYS A 42 -11.59 -6.17 2.05
CA LYS A 42 -12.13 -6.89 3.20
C LYS A 42 -13.65 -6.99 3.17
N LYS A 43 -14.34 -5.93 2.77
CA LYS A 43 -15.81 -5.95 2.61
C LYS A 43 -16.24 -6.88 1.46
N ALA A 44 -15.57 -6.80 0.32
CA ALA A 44 -15.82 -7.69 -0.80
C ALA A 44 -15.60 -9.16 -0.42
N ALA A 45 -14.54 -9.44 0.32
CA ALA A 45 -14.22 -10.78 0.82
C ALA A 45 -15.32 -11.36 1.69
N LYS A 46 -15.96 -10.56 2.55
CA LYS A 46 -17.09 -10.98 3.39
C LYS A 46 -18.31 -11.40 2.58
N LEU A 47 -18.44 -10.95 1.34
CA LEU A 47 -19.51 -11.33 0.42
C LEU A 47 -19.13 -12.51 -0.46
N GLY A 48 -17.95 -13.09 -0.28
CA GLY A 48 -17.45 -14.22 -1.06
C GLY A 48 -16.58 -13.83 -2.24
N PHE A 49 -16.36 -12.54 -2.48
CA PHE A 49 -15.46 -12.07 -3.52
C PHE A 49 -14.03 -11.94 -2.97
N ASP A 50 -13.35 -13.08 -2.93
CA ASP A 50 -11.98 -13.16 -2.39
C ASP A 50 -11.17 -14.28 -3.06
N TRP A 51 -9.87 -14.20 -2.88
CA TRP A 51 -8.93 -15.24 -3.26
C TRP A 51 -8.92 -16.35 -2.22
N SER A 52 -8.75 -17.58 -2.67
CA SER A 52 -8.68 -18.75 -1.78
C SER A 52 -7.32 -18.85 -1.09
N ARG A 53 -6.25 -18.43 -1.78
CA ARG A 53 -4.87 -18.55 -1.32
C ARG A 53 -4.07 -17.31 -1.67
N GLN A 54 -3.09 -16.98 -0.84
CA GLN A 54 -2.19 -15.83 -1.06
C GLN A 54 -1.37 -15.96 -2.35
N GLU A 55 -1.07 -17.18 -2.78
CA GLU A 55 -0.32 -17.45 -4.02
C GLU A 55 -1.05 -16.93 -5.25
N GLU A 56 -2.37 -17.01 -5.25
CA GLU A 56 -3.21 -16.46 -6.35
C GLU A 56 -3.10 -14.95 -6.45
N ILE A 57 -2.90 -14.25 -5.32
CA ILE A 57 -2.67 -12.82 -5.30
C ILE A 57 -1.27 -12.48 -5.83
N VAL A 58 -0.28 -13.32 -5.54
CA VAL A 58 1.08 -13.17 -6.09
C VAL A 58 1.03 -13.30 -7.62
N ASP A 59 0.28 -14.28 -8.13
CA ASP A 59 0.07 -14.44 -9.57
C ASP A 59 -0.63 -13.22 -10.19
N LYS A 60 -1.61 -12.66 -9.48
CA LYS A 60 -2.27 -11.41 -9.91
C LYS A 60 -1.30 -10.23 -9.93
N ILE A 61 -0.44 -10.08 -8.93
CA ILE A 61 0.60 -9.05 -8.90
C ILE A 61 1.52 -9.18 -10.12
N GLN A 62 1.90 -10.41 -10.47
CA GLN A 62 2.73 -10.66 -11.66
C GLN A 62 1.99 -10.29 -12.95
N GLU A 63 0.70 -10.58 -13.04
CA GLU A 63 -0.15 -10.15 -14.17
C GLU A 63 -0.17 -8.62 -14.31
N GLU A 64 -0.45 -7.89 -13.22
CA GLU A 64 -0.46 -6.42 -13.22
C GLU A 64 0.92 -5.84 -13.58
N LEU A 65 1.99 -6.46 -13.11
CA LEU A 65 3.35 -6.06 -13.47
C LEU A 65 3.61 -6.23 -14.97
N ASN A 66 3.13 -7.30 -15.58
CA ASN A 66 3.24 -7.54 -17.01
C ASN A 66 2.43 -6.50 -17.81
N GLU A 67 1.21 -6.19 -17.37
CA GLU A 67 0.36 -5.16 -17.98
C GLU A 67 1.01 -3.78 -17.90
N LEU A 68 1.62 -3.45 -16.77
CA LEU A 68 2.41 -2.21 -16.60
C LEU A 68 3.58 -2.14 -17.60
N ARG A 69 4.30 -3.24 -17.79
CA ARG A 69 5.40 -3.30 -18.79
C ARG A 69 4.90 -3.06 -20.21
N GLU A 70 3.76 -3.65 -20.57
CA GLU A 70 3.15 -3.44 -21.87
C GLU A 70 2.68 -1.98 -22.05
N ALA A 71 2.08 -1.40 -21.01
CA ALA A 71 1.71 0.02 -21.02
C ALA A 71 2.93 0.93 -21.22
N MET A 72 4.05 0.64 -20.55
CA MET A 72 5.31 1.39 -20.74
C MET A 72 5.82 1.31 -22.18
N LYS A 73 5.71 0.16 -22.83
CA LYS A 73 6.10 0.00 -24.25
C LYS A 73 5.23 0.83 -25.19
N SER A 74 3.96 0.99 -24.86
CA SER A 74 3.03 1.78 -25.66
C SER A 74 3.27 3.30 -25.55
N GLY A 75 3.92 3.76 -24.47
CA GLY A 75 4.15 5.17 -24.21
C GLY A 75 2.89 5.96 -23.80
N ASP A 76 1.81 5.29 -23.45
CA ASP A 76 0.56 5.89 -22.99
C ASP A 76 0.62 6.13 -21.47
N ASP A 77 0.87 7.37 -21.08
CA ASP A 77 1.02 7.76 -19.67
C ASP A 77 -0.23 7.43 -18.83
N ALA A 78 -1.42 7.67 -19.37
CA ALA A 78 -2.67 7.40 -18.65
C ALA A 78 -2.82 5.90 -18.37
N ARG A 79 -2.45 5.06 -19.31
CA ARG A 79 -2.46 3.62 -19.14
C ARG A 79 -1.38 3.16 -18.15
N ILE A 80 -0.19 3.75 -18.19
CA ILE A 80 0.88 3.47 -17.22
C ILE A 80 0.40 3.77 -15.80
N ASP A 81 -0.25 4.92 -15.60
CA ASP A 81 -0.79 5.33 -14.29
C ASP A 81 -1.88 4.36 -13.80
N GLU A 82 -2.77 3.93 -14.69
CA GLU A 82 -3.81 2.94 -14.38
C GLU A 82 -3.21 1.61 -13.92
N GLU A 83 -2.30 1.05 -14.70
CA GLU A 83 -1.67 -0.25 -14.38
C GLU A 83 -0.81 -0.18 -13.12
N LEU A 84 -0.15 0.95 -12.85
CA LEU A 84 0.58 1.15 -11.61
C LEU A 84 -0.38 1.18 -10.40
N GLY A 85 -1.52 1.84 -10.54
CA GLY A 85 -2.58 1.82 -9.53
C GLY A 85 -3.09 0.41 -9.24
N ASP A 86 -3.34 -0.38 -10.27
CA ASP A 86 -3.80 -1.77 -10.16
C ASP A 86 -2.77 -2.67 -9.49
N LEU A 87 -1.48 -2.47 -9.81
CA LEU A 87 -0.38 -3.16 -9.14
C LEU A 87 -0.34 -2.85 -7.63
N LEU A 88 -0.47 -1.59 -7.25
CA LEU A 88 -0.52 -1.17 -5.84
C LEU A 88 -1.74 -1.78 -5.13
N PHE A 89 -2.89 -1.80 -5.79
CA PHE A 89 -4.11 -2.40 -5.27
C PHE A 89 -3.96 -3.90 -5.03
N ALA A 90 -3.40 -4.64 -5.98
CA ALA A 90 -3.12 -6.06 -5.84
C ALA A 90 -2.12 -6.35 -4.71
N ALA A 91 -1.04 -5.56 -4.61
CA ALA A 91 -0.06 -5.69 -3.54
C ALA A 91 -0.68 -5.45 -2.16
N SER A 92 -1.54 -4.43 -2.02
CA SER A 92 -2.26 -4.15 -0.77
C SER A 92 -3.18 -5.31 -0.37
N ASN A 93 -3.77 -6.01 -1.34
CA ASN A 93 -4.63 -7.16 -1.07
C ASN A 93 -3.86 -8.33 -0.44
N LEU A 94 -2.61 -8.53 -0.84
CA LEU A 94 -1.76 -9.57 -0.24
C LEU A 94 -1.54 -9.35 1.26
N SER A 95 -1.50 -8.10 1.72
CA SER A 95 -1.29 -7.78 3.13
C SER A 95 -2.41 -8.32 4.05
N ARG A 96 -3.65 -8.45 3.54
CA ARG A 96 -4.78 -9.00 4.29
C ARG A 96 -4.56 -10.46 4.75
N PHE A 97 -3.74 -11.21 4.03
CA PHE A 97 -3.38 -12.59 4.38
C PHE A 97 -2.28 -12.66 5.44
N ARG A 98 -1.70 -11.52 5.82
CA ARG A 98 -0.73 -11.43 6.91
C ARG A 98 -1.44 -11.19 8.22
N LYS A 99 -1.57 -12.22 9.03
CA LYS A 99 -2.24 -12.16 10.33
C LYS A 99 -1.66 -11.04 11.19
N ARG A 100 -2.54 -10.20 11.76
CA ARG A 100 -2.23 -9.11 12.69
C ARG A 100 -1.34 -8.00 12.12
N ARG A 101 -1.21 -7.91 10.79
CA ARG A 101 -0.44 -6.85 10.14
C ARG A 101 -1.26 -6.22 9.03
N SER A 102 -1.31 -4.91 9.01
CA SER A 102 -1.91 -4.15 7.91
C SER A 102 -0.84 -3.75 6.90
N GLY A 103 -1.25 -3.45 5.68
CA GLY A 103 -0.36 -2.89 4.66
C GLY A 103 0.27 -1.58 5.11
N GLU A 104 -0.45 -0.78 5.88
CA GLU A 104 0.07 0.46 6.49
C GLU A 104 1.25 0.18 7.41
N LEU A 105 1.16 -0.82 8.29
CA LEU A 105 2.27 -1.22 9.17
C LEU A 105 3.45 -1.78 8.38
N LEU A 106 3.18 -2.60 7.37
CA LEU A 106 4.22 -3.20 6.53
C LEU A 106 4.98 -2.15 5.72
N LEU A 107 4.26 -1.23 5.09
CA LEU A 107 4.85 -0.12 4.36
C LEU A 107 5.60 0.84 5.30
N GLY A 108 5.02 1.14 6.47
CA GLY A 108 5.67 1.93 7.52
C GLY A 108 7.02 1.35 7.95
N THR A 109 7.11 0.03 8.07
CA THR A 109 8.38 -0.66 8.37
C THR A 109 9.39 -0.50 7.25
N ALA A 110 8.96 -0.63 5.99
CA ALA A 110 9.82 -0.39 4.83
C ALA A 110 10.32 1.06 4.78
N ASN A 111 9.44 2.02 5.08
CA ASN A 111 9.80 3.44 5.13
C ASN A 111 10.86 3.73 6.19
N ARG A 112 10.70 3.19 7.40
CA ARG A 112 11.69 3.35 8.46
C ARG A 112 13.04 2.72 8.11
N LYS A 113 13.01 1.55 7.50
CA LYS A 113 14.22 0.85 7.02
C LYS A 113 14.95 1.70 5.98
N PHE A 114 14.24 2.26 5.01
CA PHE A 114 14.83 3.15 4.01
C PHE A 114 15.47 4.38 4.68
N LYS A 115 14.76 5.06 5.57
CA LYS A 115 15.26 6.23 6.29
C LYS A 115 16.52 5.91 7.09
N THR A 116 16.54 4.81 7.82
CA THR A 116 17.69 4.38 8.62
C THR A 116 18.92 4.13 7.74
N ARG A 117 18.75 3.46 6.63
CA ARG A 117 19.84 3.19 5.68
C ARG A 117 20.34 4.47 5.02
N PHE A 118 19.45 5.35 4.65
CA PHE A 118 19.82 6.64 4.07
C PHE A 118 20.61 7.49 5.06
N MET A 119 20.21 7.54 6.33
CA MET A 119 20.94 8.22 7.40
C MET A 119 22.34 7.63 7.62
N PHE A 120 22.50 6.33 7.48
CA PHE A 120 23.81 5.69 7.50
C PHE A 120 24.68 6.18 6.34
N MET A 121 24.13 6.24 5.13
CA MET A 121 24.83 6.77 3.95
C MET A 121 25.28 8.24 4.16
N GLU A 122 24.41 9.07 4.71
CA GLU A 122 24.73 10.46 5.04
C GLU A 122 25.93 10.55 5.99
N LYS A 123 25.95 9.72 7.04
CA LYS A 123 27.06 9.69 8.00
C LYS A 123 28.38 9.25 7.37
N GLU A 124 28.35 8.22 6.55
CA GLU A 124 29.55 7.73 5.84
C GLU A 124 30.11 8.76 4.88
N LEU A 125 29.26 9.45 4.14
CA LEU A 125 29.68 10.54 3.25
C LEU A 125 30.23 11.73 4.02
N ALA A 126 29.58 12.14 5.08
CA ALA A 126 30.04 13.24 5.93
C ALA A 126 31.45 12.95 6.52
N ALA A 127 31.72 11.71 6.93
CA ALA A 127 33.02 11.28 7.42
C ALA A 127 34.12 11.38 6.34
N GLN A 128 33.73 11.31 5.06
CA GLN A 128 34.64 11.46 3.92
C GLN A 128 34.68 12.90 3.38
N GLY A 129 33.96 13.83 3.99
CA GLY A 129 33.81 15.20 3.49
C GLY A 129 33.08 15.33 2.17
N LYS A 130 32.27 14.33 1.82
CA LYS A 130 31.50 14.25 0.58
C LYS A 130 30.01 14.52 0.80
N LYS A 131 29.35 15.00 -0.24
CA LYS A 131 27.89 15.15 -0.34
C LYS A 131 27.33 14.14 -1.34
N PHE A 132 26.02 13.90 -1.30
CA PHE A 132 25.36 13.03 -2.29
C PHE A 132 25.59 13.49 -3.72
N GLU A 133 25.56 14.80 -3.95
CA GLU A 133 25.77 15.41 -5.26
C GLU A 133 27.16 15.16 -5.84
N ASP A 134 28.16 14.88 -4.98
CA ASP A 134 29.53 14.58 -5.38
C ASP A 134 29.75 13.12 -5.78
N CYS A 135 28.72 12.29 -5.64
CA CYS A 135 28.78 10.84 -5.88
C CYS A 135 28.07 10.47 -7.17
N ASN A 136 28.61 9.49 -7.89
CA ASN A 136 27.89 8.82 -8.96
C ASN A 136 26.98 7.71 -8.39
N ILE A 137 26.09 7.19 -9.22
CA ILE A 137 25.11 6.19 -8.81
C ILE A 137 25.78 4.88 -8.32
N GLY A 138 26.90 4.49 -8.90
CA GLY A 138 27.66 3.31 -8.46
C GLY A 138 28.22 3.43 -7.06
N GLU A 139 28.73 4.61 -6.70
CA GLU A 139 29.23 4.90 -5.33
C GLU A 139 28.07 4.89 -4.32
N LEU A 140 26.93 5.47 -4.66
CA LEU A 140 25.73 5.47 -3.83
C LEU A 140 25.17 4.05 -3.64
N GLU A 141 25.15 3.26 -4.70
CA GLU A 141 24.72 1.85 -4.63
C GLU A 141 25.65 1.02 -3.70
N ALA A 142 26.95 1.22 -3.76
CA ALA A 142 27.89 0.56 -2.88
C ALA A 142 27.65 0.92 -1.41
N LEU A 143 27.37 2.19 -1.11
CA LEU A 143 26.99 2.65 0.23
C LEU A 143 25.67 2.04 0.69
N TRP A 144 24.70 1.94 -0.19
CA TRP A 144 23.41 1.31 0.08
C TRP A 144 23.57 -0.16 0.45
N GLN A 145 24.39 -0.91 -0.30
CA GLN A 145 24.70 -2.31 0.03
C GLN A 145 25.38 -2.45 1.39
N LYS A 146 26.31 -1.54 1.72
CA LYS A 146 26.94 -1.48 3.04
C LYS A 146 25.93 -1.21 4.16
N ALA A 147 24.96 -0.33 3.91
CA ALA A 147 23.90 0.00 4.86
C ALA A 147 22.98 -1.20 5.18
N LYS A 148 22.78 -2.11 4.24
CA LYS A 148 21.97 -3.32 4.44
C LYS A 148 22.51 -4.27 5.51
N GLY A 149 23.78 -4.23 5.79
CA GLY A 149 24.44 -5.06 6.78
C GLY A 149 24.42 -4.50 8.22
N LYS A 150 23.71 -3.40 8.46
CA LYS A 150 23.72 -2.68 9.75
C LYS A 150 22.37 -2.74 10.48
#